data_6e21340897dc636f9b45b1ca788966cc
#
_entry.id   6e21340897dc636f9b45b1ca788966cc
#
_cell.length_a   1.000
_cell.length_b   1.000
_cell.length_c   1.000
_cell.angle_alpha   90.00
_cell.angle_beta   90.00
_cell.angle_gamma   90.00
#
_symmetry.space_group_name_H-M   'P 1'
#
loop_
_entity.id
_entity.type
_entity.pdbx_description
1 polymer ?
#
loop_
_entity_poly.entity_id
_entity_poly.type
_entity_poly.pdbx_seq_one_letter_code
_entity_poly.pdbx_strand_id
1 'polypeptide(L)'
;MRSPHDVFFRRVFASPPRLAALLASALPPSVVRRLDLSRLERLPERKVTGRLRALEGDLVVRVPLRGRGPREAFVVVWVEAQARAQRLMPLRGLSYGAAEWQAYVQANPRARALPPVLCVVLHTGPRPWHTPKRLHDLMPALSALGPLAVHVPDVTLFIDDLAAQSMETLEARLLDPMGVAALAAMKHVWSKTPAEGMVAGVQRVLSGPRQRDAAEPAL
;
A
#
# COMPACT_ATOMS: atom_id res chain seq x y z
N MET A 1 -11.96 -2.97 17.05
CA MET A 1 -13.08 -2.62 16.14
C MET A 1 -12.46 -2.09 14.87
N ARG A 2 -12.76 -2.65 13.69
CA ARG A 2 -12.17 -2.19 12.41
C ARG A 2 -12.72 -0.82 12.06
N SER A 3 -11.86 0.07 11.57
CA SER A 3 -12.29 1.38 11.05
C SER A 3 -13.21 1.17 9.83
N PRO A 4 -14.28 1.96 9.65
CA PRO A 4 -15.10 1.92 8.43
C PRO A 4 -14.26 2.08 7.15
N HIS A 5 -13.17 2.86 7.23
CA HIS A 5 -12.22 3.06 6.13
C HIS A 5 -11.50 1.78 5.74
N ASP A 6 -11.05 0.99 6.72
CA ASP A 6 -10.35 -0.28 6.47
C ASP A 6 -11.29 -1.28 5.80
N VAL A 7 -12.54 -1.36 6.27
CA VAL A 7 -13.56 -2.23 5.69
C VAL A 7 -13.85 -1.82 4.25
N PHE A 8 -14.03 -0.52 4.00
CA PHE A 8 -14.29 0.03 2.67
C PHE A 8 -13.13 -0.23 1.72
N PHE A 9 -11.90 0.12 2.12
CA PHE A 9 -10.69 -0.12 1.35
C PHE A 9 -10.57 -1.59 0.95
N ARG A 10 -10.66 -2.50 1.93
CA ARG A 10 -10.57 -3.94 1.68
C ARG A 10 -11.62 -4.43 0.70
N ARG A 11 -12.85 -3.94 0.82
CA ARG A 11 -13.94 -4.34 -0.08
C ARG A 11 -13.69 -3.89 -1.52
N VAL A 12 -13.24 -2.67 -1.71
CA VAL A 12 -12.97 -2.12 -3.06
C VAL A 12 -11.73 -2.72 -3.67
N PHE A 13 -10.62 -2.76 -2.90
CA PHE A 13 -9.32 -3.25 -3.39
C PHE A 13 -9.08 -4.74 -3.12
N ALA A 14 -10.14 -5.50 -2.77
CA ALA A 14 -10.08 -6.96 -2.69
C ALA A 14 -9.81 -7.59 -4.06
N SER A 15 -10.24 -6.96 -5.15
CA SER A 15 -10.02 -7.40 -6.53
C SER A 15 -8.53 -7.31 -6.89
N PRO A 16 -7.88 -8.42 -7.29
CA PRO A 16 -6.47 -8.39 -7.67
C PRO A 16 -6.14 -7.40 -8.79
N PRO A 17 -6.93 -7.26 -9.88
CA PRO A 17 -6.66 -6.26 -10.91
C PRO A 17 -6.68 -4.82 -10.38
N ARG A 18 -7.64 -4.49 -9.51
CA ARG A 18 -7.75 -3.14 -8.93
C ARG A 18 -6.61 -2.85 -7.95
N LEU A 19 -6.22 -3.84 -7.15
CA LEU A 19 -5.08 -3.72 -6.25
C LEU A 19 -3.75 -3.59 -7.03
N ALA A 20 -3.61 -4.32 -8.13
CA ALA A 20 -2.47 -4.20 -9.05
C ALA A 20 -2.37 -2.78 -9.64
N ALA A 21 -3.49 -2.23 -10.11
CA ALA A 21 -3.54 -0.86 -10.63
C ALA A 21 -3.25 0.20 -9.55
N LEU A 22 -3.75 -0.01 -8.31
CA LEU A 22 -3.39 0.84 -7.18
C LEU A 22 -1.89 0.82 -6.93
N LEU A 23 -1.27 -0.36 -6.82
CA LEU A 23 0.17 -0.50 -6.60
C LEU A 23 0.99 0.08 -7.76
N ALA A 24 0.54 -0.09 -9.00
CA ALA A 24 1.19 0.49 -10.17
C ALA A 24 1.21 2.03 -10.13
N SER A 25 0.20 2.65 -9.53
CA SER A 25 0.11 4.11 -9.40
C SER A 25 0.77 4.66 -8.12
N ALA A 26 0.87 3.84 -7.07
CA ALA A 26 1.43 4.22 -5.77
C ALA A 26 2.95 4.05 -5.69
N LEU A 27 3.50 3.11 -6.46
CA LEU A 27 4.93 2.78 -6.44
C LEU A 27 5.70 3.56 -7.52
N PRO A 28 6.99 3.86 -7.28
CA PRO A 28 7.85 4.45 -8.30
C PRO A 28 7.91 3.57 -9.57
N PRO A 29 7.96 4.17 -10.78
CA PRO A 29 8.04 3.40 -12.03
C PRO A 29 9.22 2.42 -12.10
N SER A 30 10.34 2.75 -11.44
CA SER A 30 11.51 1.86 -11.33
C SER A 30 11.24 0.58 -10.56
N VAL A 31 10.34 0.63 -9.56
CA VAL A 31 9.88 -0.54 -8.80
C VAL A 31 8.82 -1.31 -9.60
N VAL A 32 7.82 -0.61 -10.14
CA VAL A 32 6.73 -1.20 -10.93
C VAL A 32 7.27 -2.05 -12.09
N ARG A 33 8.29 -1.55 -12.80
CA ARG A 33 8.92 -2.30 -13.90
C ARG A 33 9.55 -3.63 -13.48
N ARG A 34 9.85 -3.81 -12.20
CA ARG A 34 10.41 -5.06 -11.65
C ARG A 34 9.37 -6.03 -11.12
N LEU A 35 8.12 -5.58 -10.92
CA LEU A 35 7.03 -6.38 -10.38
C LEU A 35 6.12 -6.88 -11.51
N ASP A 36 5.74 -8.13 -11.46
CA ASP A 36 4.70 -8.67 -12.34
C ASP A 36 3.33 -8.55 -11.65
N LEU A 37 2.78 -7.34 -11.67
CA LEU A 37 1.52 -7.03 -11.03
C LEU A 37 0.32 -7.76 -11.65
N SER A 38 0.43 -8.27 -12.88
CA SER A 38 -0.62 -9.07 -13.53
C SER A 38 -0.81 -10.44 -12.86
N ARG A 39 0.22 -10.91 -12.15
CA ARG A 39 0.23 -12.19 -11.43
C ARG A 39 0.20 -12.00 -9.91
N LEU A 40 -0.34 -10.86 -9.48
CA LEU A 40 -0.53 -10.56 -8.07
C LEU A 40 -1.51 -11.55 -7.43
N GLU A 41 -1.10 -12.13 -6.30
CA GLU A 41 -1.93 -13.01 -5.47
C GLU A 41 -2.10 -12.41 -4.08
N ARG A 42 -3.34 -12.39 -3.58
CA ARG A 42 -3.58 -12.03 -2.19
C ARG A 42 -3.21 -13.18 -1.27
N LEU A 43 -2.45 -12.88 -0.24
CA LEU A 43 -2.21 -13.84 0.84
C LEU A 43 -3.37 -13.79 1.85
N PRO A 44 -3.69 -14.94 2.49
CA PRO A 44 -4.67 -14.99 3.57
C PRO A 44 -4.29 -14.03 4.70
N GLU A 45 -5.27 -13.42 5.31
CA GLU A 45 -5.06 -12.62 6.53
C GLU A 45 -4.47 -13.53 7.61
N ARG A 46 -3.26 -13.21 8.05
CA ARG A 46 -2.62 -13.92 9.16
C ARG A 46 -2.81 -13.14 10.44
N LYS A 47 -3.29 -13.82 11.46
CA LYS A 47 -3.25 -13.28 12.82
C LYS A 47 -1.80 -13.41 13.28
N VAL A 48 -1.10 -12.30 13.39
CA VAL A 48 0.19 -12.28 14.08
C VAL A 48 -0.10 -12.55 15.55
N THR A 49 0.27 -13.75 16.02
CA THR A 49 0.11 -14.14 17.42
C THR A 49 1.13 -13.38 18.25
N GLY A 50 0.69 -12.72 19.30
CA GLY A 50 1.54 -11.98 20.23
C GLY A 50 1.01 -10.58 20.53
N ARG A 51 1.80 -9.78 21.24
CA ARG A 51 1.46 -8.41 21.67
C ARG A 51 1.28 -7.40 20.53
N LEU A 52 1.66 -7.76 19.32
CA LEU A 52 1.31 -7.01 18.11
C LEU A 52 -0.15 -7.35 17.78
N ARG A 53 -1.07 -6.48 18.17
CA ARG A 53 -2.47 -6.56 17.72
C ARG A 53 -2.45 -6.69 16.20
N ALA A 54 -3.24 -7.65 15.68
CA ALA A 54 -3.47 -7.75 14.26
C ALA A 54 -3.81 -6.34 13.75
N LEU A 55 -2.94 -5.81 12.90
CA LEU A 55 -3.18 -4.50 12.33
C LEU A 55 -4.35 -4.68 11.37
N GLU A 56 -5.46 -4.14 11.81
CA GLU A 56 -6.70 -4.16 11.08
C GLU A 56 -6.53 -3.22 9.89
N GLY A 57 -6.69 -3.70 8.69
CA GLY A 57 -6.58 -2.90 7.48
C GLY A 57 -5.60 -3.42 6.43
N ASP A 58 -4.67 -4.28 6.81
CA ASP A 58 -3.58 -4.66 5.93
C ASP A 58 -4.01 -5.64 4.84
N LEU A 59 -3.58 -5.36 3.62
CA LEU A 59 -3.58 -6.30 2.53
C LEU A 59 -2.15 -6.77 2.30
N VAL A 60 -1.92 -8.08 2.39
CA VAL A 60 -0.65 -8.69 2.03
C VAL A 60 -0.80 -9.38 0.69
N VAL A 61 0.10 -9.08 -0.22
CA VAL A 61 0.11 -9.70 -1.55
C VAL A 61 1.46 -10.28 -1.85
N ARG A 62 1.43 -11.38 -2.61
CA ARG A 62 2.59 -11.95 -3.27
C ARG A 62 2.62 -11.44 -4.70
N VAL A 63 3.76 -10.93 -5.13
CA VAL A 63 3.95 -10.44 -6.49
C VAL A 63 5.24 -11.04 -7.04
N PRO A 64 5.20 -11.77 -8.15
CA PRO A 64 6.42 -12.25 -8.80
C PRO A 64 7.28 -11.10 -9.29
N LEU A 65 8.60 -11.26 -9.19
CA LEU A 65 9.55 -10.34 -9.79
C LEU A 65 9.76 -10.71 -11.27
N ARG A 66 9.79 -9.72 -12.14
CA ARG A 66 10.17 -9.90 -13.55
C ARG A 66 11.63 -10.30 -13.65
N GLY A 67 11.96 -11.20 -14.58
CA GLY A 67 13.32 -11.68 -14.83
C GLY A 67 13.45 -13.19 -14.71
N ARG A 68 14.70 -13.72 -14.77
CA ARG A 68 14.98 -15.16 -14.72
C ARG A 68 15.08 -15.64 -13.27
N GLY A 69 14.49 -16.81 -12.97
CA GLY A 69 14.57 -17.54 -11.68
C GLY A 69 13.35 -17.33 -10.77
N PRO A 70 13.26 -18.10 -9.68
CA PRO A 70 12.19 -18.01 -8.69
C PRO A 70 12.37 -16.69 -7.92
N ARG A 71 11.50 -15.73 -8.18
CA ARG A 71 11.59 -14.40 -7.60
C ARG A 71 10.20 -13.94 -7.22
N GLU A 72 9.95 -14.00 -5.95
CA GLU A 72 8.73 -13.48 -5.36
C GLU A 72 9.07 -12.28 -4.48
N ALA A 73 8.21 -11.31 -4.44
CA ALA A 73 8.24 -10.23 -3.46
C ALA A 73 6.91 -10.21 -2.71
N PHE A 74 6.95 -9.89 -1.43
CA PHE A 74 5.75 -9.56 -0.68
C PHE A 74 5.58 -8.04 -0.68
N VAL A 75 4.40 -7.59 -1.07
CA VAL A 75 4.02 -6.18 -0.95
C VAL A 75 2.99 -6.10 0.16
N VAL A 76 3.37 -5.48 1.26
CA VAL A 76 2.47 -5.23 2.39
C VAL A 76 1.87 -3.85 2.20
N VAL A 77 0.55 -3.79 2.09
CA VAL A 77 -0.18 -2.53 1.91
C VAL A 77 -0.97 -2.22 3.17
N TRP A 78 -0.75 -1.03 3.73
CA TRP A 78 -1.53 -0.53 4.85
C TRP A 78 -2.35 0.68 4.46
N VAL A 79 -3.48 0.82 5.10
CA VAL A 79 -4.28 2.04 5.03
C VAL A 79 -4.08 2.82 6.32
N GLU A 80 -3.44 3.96 6.23
CA GLU A 80 -3.36 4.93 7.32
C GLU A 80 -4.49 5.95 7.16
N ALA A 81 -5.60 5.70 7.84
CA ALA A 81 -6.80 6.54 7.77
C ALA A 81 -6.97 7.45 9.00
N GLN A 82 -5.98 7.49 9.88
CA GLN A 82 -6.07 8.26 11.12
C GLN A 82 -5.90 9.76 10.86
N ALA A 83 -6.50 10.58 11.72
CA ALA A 83 -6.39 12.03 11.67
C ALA A 83 -4.94 12.56 11.81
N ARG A 84 -4.04 11.72 12.32
CA ARG A 84 -2.61 12.02 12.44
C ARG A 84 -1.80 10.83 11.96
N ALA A 85 -0.84 11.07 11.07
CA ALA A 85 0.12 10.06 10.65
C ALA A 85 0.89 9.52 11.86
N GLN A 86 1.03 8.21 11.96
CA GLN A 86 1.73 7.57 13.07
C GLN A 86 3.24 7.70 12.90
N ARG A 87 3.90 8.33 13.87
CA ARG A 87 5.34 8.54 13.84
C ARG A 87 6.14 7.23 13.76
N LEU A 88 5.66 6.17 14.43
CA LEU A 88 6.33 4.87 14.47
C LEU A 88 5.93 3.93 13.34
N MET A 89 5.35 4.44 12.25
CA MET A 89 4.97 3.62 11.10
C MET A 89 6.13 2.81 10.49
N PRO A 90 7.37 3.34 10.37
CA PRO A 90 8.49 2.52 9.92
C PRO A 90 8.81 1.32 10.82
N LEU A 91 8.69 1.49 12.14
CA LEU A 91 8.84 0.37 13.08
C LEU A 91 7.75 -0.69 12.88
N ARG A 92 6.52 -0.27 12.63
CA ARG A 92 5.43 -1.18 12.26
C ARG A 92 5.78 -1.94 10.98
N GLY A 93 6.30 -1.24 9.95
CA GLY A 93 6.75 -1.84 8.70
C GLY A 93 7.77 -2.95 8.90
N LEU A 94 8.78 -2.71 9.71
CA LEU A 94 9.78 -3.72 10.07
C LEU A 94 9.13 -4.92 10.77
N SER A 95 8.25 -4.68 11.72
CA SER A 95 7.56 -5.74 12.48
C SER A 95 6.71 -6.63 11.57
N TYR A 96 6.03 -6.04 10.58
CA TYR A 96 5.28 -6.80 9.58
C TYR A 96 6.17 -7.59 8.65
N GLY A 97 7.21 -6.97 8.12
CA GLY A 97 8.18 -7.66 7.29
C GLY A 97 8.76 -8.89 8.00
N ALA A 98 9.13 -8.73 9.27
CA ALA A 98 9.64 -9.83 10.08
C ALA A 98 8.60 -10.94 10.28
N ALA A 99 7.33 -10.59 10.54
CA ALA A 99 6.26 -11.56 10.71
C ALA A 99 5.98 -12.34 9.40
N GLU A 100 5.99 -11.66 8.25
CA GLU A 100 5.82 -12.32 6.95
C GLU A 100 6.99 -13.25 6.64
N TRP A 101 8.24 -12.89 6.96
CA TRP A 101 9.39 -13.77 6.81
C TRP A 101 9.31 -14.97 7.72
N GLN A 102 8.92 -14.81 8.99
CA GLN A 102 8.73 -15.94 9.91
C GLN A 102 7.68 -16.92 9.37
N ALA A 103 6.55 -16.40 8.91
CA ALA A 103 5.50 -17.22 8.34
C ALA A 103 5.93 -17.91 7.04
N TYR A 104 6.74 -17.23 6.22
CA TYR A 104 7.30 -17.80 5.00
C TYR A 104 8.23 -18.99 5.32
N VAL A 105 9.14 -18.82 6.28
CA VAL A 105 10.05 -19.91 6.71
C VAL A 105 9.29 -21.09 7.30
N GLN A 106 8.25 -20.85 8.11
CA GLN A 106 7.41 -21.91 8.64
C GLN A 106 6.70 -22.71 7.53
N ALA A 107 6.20 -22.01 6.49
CA ALA A 107 5.56 -22.65 5.35
C ALA A 107 6.56 -23.32 4.38
N ASN A 108 7.81 -22.90 4.40
CA ASN A 108 8.87 -23.35 3.51
C ASN A 108 10.14 -23.74 4.30
N PRO A 109 10.14 -24.88 5.05
CA PRO A 109 11.26 -25.24 5.94
C PRO A 109 12.60 -25.44 5.23
N ARG A 110 12.58 -25.64 3.91
CA ARG A 110 13.80 -25.80 3.08
C ARG A 110 14.23 -24.50 2.40
N ALA A 111 13.55 -23.39 2.66
CA ALA A 111 13.92 -22.10 2.07
C ALA A 111 15.33 -21.70 2.49
N ARG A 112 16.15 -21.32 1.51
CA ARG A 112 17.52 -20.81 1.73
C ARG A 112 17.63 -19.29 1.53
N ALA A 113 16.52 -18.63 1.18
CA ALA A 113 16.45 -17.20 0.96
C ALA A 113 15.07 -16.68 1.39
N LEU A 114 15.02 -15.41 1.75
CA LEU A 114 13.77 -14.72 2.09
C LEU A 114 13.32 -13.87 0.89
N PRO A 115 12.01 -13.81 0.62
CA PRO A 115 11.49 -12.88 -0.37
C PRO A 115 11.65 -11.43 0.14
N PRO A 116 11.93 -10.45 -0.72
CA PRO A 116 11.90 -9.05 -0.34
C PRO A 116 10.50 -8.62 0.08
N VAL A 117 10.40 -7.75 1.10
CA VAL A 117 9.16 -7.16 1.57
C VAL A 117 9.17 -5.67 1.27
N LEU A 118 8.14 -5.19 0.58
CA LEU A 118 7.91 -3.78 0.30
C LEU A 118 6.73 -3.29 1.14
N CYS A 119 6.91 -2.17 1.81
CA CYS A 119 5.90 -1.59 2.67
C CYS A 119 5.29 -0.36 2.00
N VAL A 120 4.00 -0.43 1.68
CA VAL A 120 3.24 0.66 1.06
C VAL A 120 2.19 1.15 2.04
N VAL A 121 2.13 2.46 2.26
CA VAL A 121 1.13 3.12 3.10
C VAL A 121 0.26 3.99 2.22
N LEU A 122 -1.05 3.76 2.21
CA LEU A 122 -2.02 4.66 1.62
C LEU A 122 -2.49 5.63 2.71
N HIS A 123 -1.98 6.86 2.65
CA HIS A 123 -2.34 7.89 3.62
C HIS A 123 -3.59 8.64 3.20
N THR A 124 -4.61 8.59 4.04
CA THR A 124 -5.93 9.21 3.78
C THR A 124 -6.27 10.30 4.81
N GLY A 125 -5.29 10.74 5.60
CA GLY A 125 -5.50 11.77 6.64
C GLY A 125 -5.88 13.14 6.07
N PRO A 126 -6.30 14.07 6.96
CA PRO A 126 -6.73 15.42 6.53
C PRO A 126 -5.58 16.33 6.13
N ARG A 127 -4.34 15.95 6.43
CA ARG A 127 -3.12 16.71 6.12
C ARG A 127 -2.11 15.82 5.44
N PRO A 128 -1.24 16.38 4.59
CA PRO A 128 -0.15 15.63 3.98
C PRO A 128 0.72 14.88 4.99
N TRP A 129 1.32 13.79 4.54
CA TRP A 129 2.22 12.99 5.37
C TRP A 129 3.43 13.82 5.82
N HIS A 130 3.67 13.86 7.12
CA HIS A 130 4.72 14.69 7.74
C HIS A 130 5.58 13.94 8.75
N THR A 131 5.41 12.63 8.88
CA THR A 131 6.19 11.81 9.81
C THR A 131 7.31 11.07 9.07
N PRO A 132 8.33 10.55 9.77
CA PRO A 132 9.39 9.78 9.15
C PRO A 132 8.88 8.65 8.27
N LYS A 133 9.57 8.45 7.13
CA LYS A 133 9.29 7.35 6.19
C LYS A 133 10.30 6.21 6.33
N ARG A 134 11.42 6.49 6.98
CA ARG A 134 12.52 5.57 7.17
C ARG A 134 12.73 5.28 8.66
N LEU A 135 13.05 4.03 8.98
CA LEU A 135 13.24 3.63 10.37
C LEU A 135 14.43 4.34 11.02
N HIS A 136 15.52 4.52 10.28
CA HIS A 136 16.70 5.25 10.77
C HIS A 136 16.40 6.70 11.14
N ASP A 137 15.41 7.35 10.53
CA ASP A 137 14.98 8.71 10.88
C ASP A 137 14.36 8.80 12.29
N LEU A 138 14.03 7.67 12.89
CA LEU A 138 13.53 7.56 14.26
C LEU A 138 14.65 7.41 15.30
N MET A 139 15.91 7.31 14.86
CA MET A 139 17.06 6.99 15.69
C MET A 139 18.10 8.15 15.68
N PRO A 140 17.88 9.24 16.44
CA PRO A 140 18.77 10.39 16.45
C PRO A 140 20.23 10.04 16.79
N ALA A 141 20.42 9.04 17.66
CA ALA A 141 21.75 8.59 18.08
C ALA A 141 22.47 7.71 17.02
N LEU A 142 21.81 7.37 15.89
CA LEU A 142 22.41 6.49 14.88
C LEU A 142 23.70 7.06 14.30
N SER A 143 23.79 8.38 14.14
CA SER A 143 24.99 9.06 13.64
C SER A 143 26.22 8.85 14.52
N ALA A 144 26.02 8.65 15.83
CA ALA A 144 27.10 8.38 16.76
C ALA A 144 27.77 7.00 16.56
N LEU A 145 27.10 6.08 15.86
CA LEU A 145 27.66 4.77 15.52
C LEU A 145 28.61 4.82 14.33
N GLY A 146 28.65 5.93 13.56
CA GLY A 146 29.49 6.05 12.39
C GLY A 146 29.33 4.87 11.43
N PRO A 147 30.45 4.17 11.07
CA PRO A 147 30.38 3.03 10.15
C PRO A 147 29.53 1.84 10.65
N LEU A 148 29.30 1.74 11.96
CA LEU A 148 28.50 0.65 12.53
C LEU A 148 27.00 0.80 12.26
N ALA A 149 26.54 1.95 11.79
CA ALA A 149 25.14 2.18 11.46
C ALA A 149 24.58 1.18 10.42
N VAL A 150 25.43 0.61 9.56
CA VAL A 150 25.06 -0.42 8.59
C VAL A 150 24.55 -1.71 9.24
N HIS A 151 24.90 -1.97 10.48
CA HIS A 151 24.46 -3.14 11.24
C HIS A 151 23.10 -2.95 11.92
N VAL A 152 22.53 -1.74 11.87
CA VAL A 152 21.23 -1.44 12.43
C VAL A 152 20.14 -1.70 11.38
N PRO A 153 19.12 -2.52 11.68
CA PRO A 153 18.03 -2.76 10.74
C PRO A 153 17.37 -1.48 10.26
N ASP A 154 17.06 -1.43 8.97
CA ASP A 154 16.39 -0.28 8.35
C ASP A 154 15.25 -0.74 7.45
N VAL A 155 14.24 0.11 7.31
CA VAL A 155 13.12 -0.05 6.37
C VAL A 155 12.65 1.31 5.92
N THR A 156 12.35 1.43 4.64
CA THR A 156 11.76 2.64 4.06
C THR A 156 10.38 2.32 3.52
N LEU A 157 9.40 3.17 3.85
CA LEU A 157 8.02 3.04 3.41
C LEU A 157 7.80 3.77 2.07
N PHE A 158 7.00 3.21 1.19
CA PHE A 158 6.39 3.92 0.09
C PHE A 158 5.09 4.56 0.60
N ILE A 159 4.96 5.87 0.48
CA ILE A 159 3.79 6.61 0.95
C ILE A 159 3.01 7.08 -0.27
N ASP A 160 1.81 6.55 -0.42
CA ASP A 160 0.80 7.07 -1.34
C ASP A 160 -0.09 8.05 -0.57
N ASP A 161 0.21 9.33 -0.68
CA ASP A 161 -0.41 10.38 0.12
C ASP A 161 -1.58 11.04 -0.64
N LEU A 162 -2.80 10.58 -0.37
CA LEU A 162 -4.00 11.13 -0.99
C LEU A 162 -4.26 12.58 -0.56
N ALA A 163 -3.84 12.99 0.64
CA ALA A 163 -4.04 14.36 1.10
C ALA A 163 -3.22 15.36 0.27
N ALA A 164 -2.04 14.96 -0.19
CA ALA A 164 -1.15 15.79 -0.99
C ALA A 164 -1.50 15.82 -2.49
N GLN A 165 -2.39 14.95 -2.96
CA GLN A 165 -2.72 14.83 -4.38
C GLN A 165 -3.97 15.64 -4.74
N SER A 166 -4.03 16.19 -5.95
CA SER A 166 -5.24 16.79 -6.49
C SER A 166 -6.23 15.73 -7.01
N MET A 167 -7.47 16.12 -7.26
CA MET A 167 -8.46 15.21 -7.86
C MET A 167 -8.04 14.81 -9.28
N GLU A 168 -7.49 15.75 -10.05
CA GLU A 168 -6.98 15.50 -11.40
C GLU A 168 -5.90 14.42 -11.40
N THR A 169 -5.00 14.47 -10.40
CA THR A 169 -3.96 13.43 -10.22
C THR A 169 -4.56 12.07 -9.91
N LEU A 170 -5.62 12.01 -9.09
CA LEU A 170 -6.31 10.76 -8.78
C LEU A 170 -7.07 10.19 -9.98
N GLU A 171 -7.70 11.05 -10.76
CA GLU A 171 -8.44 10.68 -11.98
C GLU A 171 -7.51 10.18 -13.09
N ALA A 172 -6.29 10.72 -13.15
CA ALA A 172 -5.26 10.29 -14.10
C ALA A 172 -4.64 8.92 -13.78
N ARG A 173 -4.96 8.32 -12.61
CA ARG A 173 -4.48 6.97 -12.28
C ARG A 173 -5.15 5.93 -13.17
N LEU A 174 -4.39 4.90 -13.54
CA LEU A 174 -4.87 3.77 -14.33
C LEU A 174 -5.75 2.80 -13.50
N LEU A 175 -6.74 3.35 -12.82
CA LEU A 175 -7.74 2.62 -12.04
C LEU A 175 -9.06 2.58 -12.80
N ASP A 176 -9.85 1.53 -12.57
CA ASP A 176 -11.23 1.53 -13.01
C ASP A 176 -12.06 2.63 -12.27
N PRO A 177 -13.23 3.02 -12.79
CA PRO A 177 -14.03 4.08 -12.18
C PRO A 177 -14.33 3.86 -10.70
N MET A 178 -14.53 2.61 -10.29
CA MET A 178 -14.78 2.28 -8.88
C MET A 178 -13.53 2.51 -8.01
N GLY A 179 -12.35 2.20 -8.52
CA GLY A 179 -11.09 2.44 -7.82
C GLY A 179 -10.82 3.94 -7.63
N VAL A 180 -11.02 4.74 -8.68
CA VAL A 180 -10.87 6.21 -8.58
C VAL A 180 -11.91 6.80 -7.62
N ALA A 181 -13.17 6.39 -7.74
CA ALA A 181 -14.25 6.84 -6.85
C ALA A 181 -13.96 6.51 -5.38
N ALA A 182 -13.37 5.34 -5.12
CA ALA A 182 -12.99 4.94 -3.77
C ALA A 182 -11.87 5.82 -3.21
N LEU A 183 -10.81 6.12 -4.00
CA LEU A 183 -9.75 7.01 -3.56
C LEU A 183 -10.28 8.44 -3.33
N ALA A 184 -11.16 8.93 -4.19
CA ALA A 184 -11.83 10.21 -4.03
C ALA A 184 -12.65 10.26 -2.74
N ALA A 185 -13.45 9.24 -2.47
CA ALA A 185 -14.22 9.12 -1.25
C ALA A 185 -13.32 9.12 -0.01
N MET A 186 -12.24 8.34 -0.02
CA MET A 186 -11.28 8.28 1.09
C MET A 186 -10.55 9.60 1.31
N LYS A 187 -10.27 10.36 0.26
CA LYS A 187 -9.69 11.70 0.34
C LYS A 187 -10.65 12.70 0.98
N HIS A 188 -11.92 12.67 0.58
CA HIS A 188 -12.91 13.68 0.98
C HIS A 188 -13.55 13.42 2.36
N VAL A 189 -13.35 12.27 2.96
CA VAL A 189 -13.94 11.93 4.25
C VAL A 189 -13.63 12.94 5.37
N TRP A 190 -12.52 13.65 5.25
CA TRP A 190 -12.07 14.68 6.20
C TRP A 190 -12.44 16.11 5.78
N SER A 191 -13.15 16.29 4.67
CA SER A 191 -13.62 17.62 4.26
C SER A 191 -14.72 18.15 5.19
N LYS A 192 -14.97 19.44 5.15
CA LYS A 192 -16.07 20.06 5.93
C LYS A 192 -17.45 19.56 5.49
N THR A 193 -17.56 19.13 4.23
CA THR A 193 -18.76 18.56 3.61
C THR A 193 -18.43 17.20 3.00
N PRO A 194 -18.19 16.14 3.82
CA PRO A 194 -17.73 14.85 3.32
C PRO A 194 -18.66 14.23 2.29
N ALA A 195 -19.99 14.32 2.54
CA ALA A 195 -20.99 13.73 1.66
C ALA A 195 -20.99 14.41 0.28
N GLU A 196 -20.93 15.74 0.23
CA GLU A 196 -20.88 16.49 -1.02
C GLU A 196 -19.60 16.20 -1.80
N GLY A 197 -18.43 16.22 -1.12
CA GLY A 197 -17.16 15.90 -1.74
C GLY A 197 -17.11 14.47 -2.28
N MET A 198 -17.67 13.51 -1.54
CA MET A 198 -17.77 12.11 -1.99
C MET A 198 -18.70 11.99 -3.21
N VAL A 199 -19.88 12.61 -3.16
CA VAL A 199 -20.86 12.59 -4.26
C VAL A 199 -20.26 13.26 -5.50
N ALA A 200 -19.68 14.45 -5.35
CA ALA A 200 -19.05 15.17 -6.45
C ALA A 200 -17.89 14.34 -7.07
N GLY A 201 -17.04 13.72 -6.25
CA GLY A 201 -15.95 12.88 -6.72
C GLY A 201 -16.46 11.65 -7.50
N VAL A 202 -17.49 10.98 -6.99
CA VAL A 202 -18.11 9.83 -7.65
C VAL A 202 -18.81 10.26 -8.96
N GLN A 203 -19.60 11.36 -8.94
CA GLN A 203 -20.26 11.87 -10.13
C GLN A 203 -19.27 12.26 -11.21
N ARG A 204 -18.17 12.92 -10.86
CA ARG A 204 -17.11 13.30 -11.80
C ARG A 204 -16.50 12.08 -12.48
N VAL A 205 -16.21 11.02 -11.72
CA VAL A 205 -15.71 9.76 -12.28
C VAL A 205 -16.73 9.07 -13.19
N LEU A 206 -18.01 9.10 -12.82
CA LEU A 206 -19.07 8.48 -13.63
C LEU A 206 -19.41 9.29 -14.89
N SER A 207 -19.23 10.62 -14.86
CA SER A 207 -19.52 11.53 -15.96
C SER A 207 -18.33 11.75 -16.89
N GLY A 208 -17.12 11.34 -16.49
CA GLY A 208 -15.92 11.39 -17.31
C GLY A 208 -16.05 10.55 -18.58
N PRO A 209 -15.29 10.85 -19.65
CA PRO A 209 -15.32 10.05 -20.87
C PRO A 209 -15.01 8.60 -20.49
N ARG A 210 -16.00 7.73 -20.68
CA ARG A 210 -15.79 6.29 -20.54
C ARG A 210 -14.65 5.93 -21.48
N GLN A 211 -13.57 5.39 -20.96
CA GLN A 211 -12.62 4.65 -21.78
C GLN A 211 -13.39 3.44 -22.33
N ARG A 212 -14.15 3.69 -23.41
CA ARG A 212 -14.59 2.65 -24.33
C ARG A 212 -13.36 2.26 -25.11
N ASP A 213 -13.21 0.96 -25.29
CA ASP A 213 -12.30 0.31 -26.23
C ASP A 213 -10.88 -0.01 -25.72
N ALA A 214 -10.83 -0.98 -24.78
CA ALA A 214 -9.67 -1.87 -24.68
C ALA A 214 -10.14 -3.31 -24.42
N ALA A 215 -11.08 -3.83 -25.23
CA ALA A 215 -11.44 -5.25 -25.28
C ALA A 215 -12.22 -5.58 -26.56
N GLU A 216 -11.58 -5.42 -27.72
CA GLU A 216 -11.90 -6.25 -28.87
C GLU A 216 -10.61 -6.90 -29.34
N PRO A 217 -10.46 -8.23 -29.23
CA PRO A 217 -9.44 -8.93 -29.98
C PRO A 217 -9.87 -8.87 -31.46
N ALA A 218 -9.01 -8.30 -32.31
CA ALA A 218 -9.14 -8.45 -33.73
C ALA A 218 -9.13 -9.96 -34.09
N LEU A 219 -10.17 -10.38 -34.78
CA LEU A 219 -10.30 -11.69 -35.46
C LEU A 219 -9.21 -11.89 -36.49
#